data_6bde7fcf97bbdae37c5e3f1f4bad01ae
#
_entry.id   6bde7fcf97bbdae37c5e3f1f4bad01ae
#
_cell.length_a   1.000
_cell.length_b   1.000
_cell.length_c   1.000
_cell.angle_alpha   90.00
_cell.angle_beta   90.00
_cell.angle_gamma   90.00
#
_symmetry.space_group_name_H-M   'P 1'
#
loop_
_entity.id
_entity.type
_entity.pdbx_description
1 polymer ?
#
loop_
_entity_poly.entity_id
_entity_poly.type
_entity_poly.pdbx_seq_one_letter_code
_entity_poly.pdbx_strand_id
1 'polypeptide(L)'
;MRSAVFAAFAALLFAAPAFAKDSACTPAAIGGDSYCQLKSVRLHYIDHGGQGPVVILLAGLGSSAHVFDEFGPLLRQGHRVIAVTRRGYGQSSNASNGDYSNGALVGDLLEFMDHLAIQRASFIGHSLAGGELAALGAKHPERVDRLVYIDAAYDRSDVPSLMAALPPSASPSPTALATVASFAEWRQQALGVRSKAVVADVAATMQQGPKSVAPRTGQKTAGAALAGDIAAKARWEDIAAPSLAFYTSKDVAEQVPPEASAEQRQAFIDYSVRALRPWMLRQQAEFLSHRQCGTAVEVPRSTHHLFLERPAWLAENILAFLASPTPCQSVFEAVGPVR
;
A
#
# COMPACT_ATOMS: atom_id res chain seq x y z
N MET A 1 58.69 -12.64 -43.64
CA MET A 1 58.22 -11.46 -42.90
C MET A 1 56.79 -11.76 -42.45
N ARG A 2 56.61 -12.12 -41.19
CA ARG A 2 55.27 -12.41 -40.59
C ARG A 2 54.96 -11.31 -39.57
N SER A 3 53.97 -10.48 -39.89
CA SER A 3 53.49 -9.42 -38.99
C SER A 3 52.46 -10.00 -37.99
N ALA A 4 52.78 -9.90 -36.72
CA ALA A 4 51.86 -10.23 -35.64
C ALA A 4 51.00 -9.02 -35.31
N VAL A 5 49.69 -9.16 -35.39
CA VAL A 5 48.71 -8.15 -34.95
C VAL A 5 48.37 -8.44 -33.49
N PHE A 6 48.76 -7.57 -32.58
CA PHE A 6 48.33 -7.59 -31.17
C PHE A 6 46.94 -6.94 -31.06
N ALA A 7 45.93 -7.72 -30.70
CA ALA A 7 44.63 -7.22 -30.31
C ALA A 7 44.66 -6.86 -28.83
N ALA A 8 44.54 -5.56 -28.52
CA ALA A 8 44.37 -5.08 -27.15
C ALA A 8 42.90 -5.22 -26.72
N PHE A 9 42.64 -6.11 -25.77
CA PHE A 9 41.33 -6.17 -25.09
C PHE A 9 41.30 -5.08 -24.01
N ALA A 10 40.52 -4.03 -24.22
CA ALA A 10 40.19 -3.05 -23.20
C ALA A 10 39.13 -3.65 -22.27
N ALA A 11 39.52 -4.02 -21.05
CA ALA A 11 38.62 -4.39 -19.98
C ALA A 11 37.91 -3.13 -19.46
N LEU A 12 36.65 -2.94 -19.78
CA LEU A 12 35.78 -1.97 -19.14
C LEU A 12 35.49 -2.43 -17.71
N LEU A 13 36.23 -1.88 -16.76
CA LEU A 13 35.91 -1.96 -15.34
C LEU A 13 34.64 -1.14 -15.09
N PHE A 14 33.51 -1.78 -14.95
CA PHE A 14 32.34 -1.16 -14.35
C PHE A 14 32.65 -0.87 -12.88
N ALA A 15 32.98 0.37 -12.58
CA ALA A 15 33.04 0.85 -11.20
C ALA A 15 31.64 0.77 -10.61
N ALA A 16 31.47 -0.07 -9.59
CA ALA A 16 30.26 -0.03 -8.75
C ALA A 16 30.16 1.39 -8.17
N PRO A 17 28.96 2.00 -8.14
CA PRO A 17 28.80 3.31 -7.55
C PRO A 17 29.24 3.24 -6.09
N ALA A 18 30.26 4.04 -5.73
CA ALA A 18 30.68 4.24 -4.36
C ALA A 18 29.49 4.88 -3.63
N PHE A 19 28.87 4.17 -2.71
CA PHE A 19 27.89 4.73 -1.81
C PHE A 19 28.59 5.84 -1.01
N ALA A 20 28.10 7.07 -1.18
CA ALA A 20 28.60 8.24 -0.46
C ALA A 20 28.48 7.96 1.07
N LYS A 21 29.50 8.35 1.81
CA LYS A 21 29.67 8.12 3.24
C LYS A 21 28.65 8.80 4.17
N ASP A 22 27.67 9.55 3.60
CA ASP A 22 26.58 10.24 4.29
C ASP A 22 25.21 9.87 3.69
N SER A 23 24.95 8.59 3.47
CA SER A 23 23.63 8.16 3.03
C SER A 23 22.61 8.39 4.16
N ALA A 24 21.62 9.25 3.90
CA ALA A 24 20.50 9.49 4.81
C ALA A 24 19.68 8.20 5.08
N CYS A 25 19.83 7.20 4.22
CA CYS A 25 19.20 5.89 4.36
C CYS A 25 20.22 4.84 4.81
N THR A 26 19.88 4.08 5.85
CA THR A 26 20.66 2.95 6.32
C THR A 26 20.37 1.74 5.44
N PRO A 27 21.36 1.19 4.69
CA PRO A 27 21.15 -0.01 3.91
C PRO A 27 20.87 -1.18 4.85
N ALA A 28 19.76 -1.88 4.62
CA ALA A 28 19.38 -3.03 5.40
C ALA A 28 19.78 -4.34 4.74
N ALA A 29 19.79 -5.40 5.54
CA ALA A 29 19.65 -6.74 5.02
C ALA A 29 18.27 -6.86 4.32
N ILE A 30 18.22 -7.64 3.25
CA ILE A 30 16.96 -7.93 2.53
C ILE A 30 15.91 -8.46 3.52
N GLY A 31 14.74 -7.84 3.52
CA GLY A 31 13.63 -8.16 4.42
C GLY A 31 13.76 -7.64 5.84
N GLY A 32 14.83 -6.90 6.16
CA GLY A 32 15.03 -6.30 7.50
C GLY A 32 14.57 -4.83 7.57
N ASP A 33 14.37 -4.37 8.82
CA ASP A 33 13.98 -3.00 9.13
C ASP A 33 15.07 -2.01 8.74
N SER A 34 14.71 -1.09 7.87
CA SER A 34 15.58 -0.04 7.35
C SER A 34 14.98 1.32 7.62
N TYR A 35 15.84 2.31 7.68
CA TYR A 35 15.40 3.66 7.99
C TYR A 35 16.05 4.66 7.04
N CYS A 36 15.29 5.66 6.65
CA CYS A 36 15.77 6.79 5.88
C CYS A 36 15.46 8.08 6.63
N GLN A 37 16.50 8.88 6.95
CA GLN A 37 16.32 10.18 7.57
C GLN A 37 16.00 11.21 6.49
N LEU A 38 14.77 11.68 6.45
CA LEU A 38 14.30 12.75 5.61
C LEU A 38 14.27 14.08 6.36
N LYS A 39 13.99 15.18 5.69
CA LYS A 39 13.96 16.53 6.29
C LYS A 39 13.00 16.64 7.46
N SER A 40 11.81 16.05 7.36
CA SER A 40 10.75 16.20 8.37
C SER A 40 10.39 14.93 9.12
N VAL A 41 10.94 13.79 8.70
CA VAL A 41 10.58 12.48 9.25
C VAL A 41 11.71 11.48 9.07
N ARG A 42 11.82 10.51 9.98
CA ARG A 42 12.57 9.28 9.75
C ARG A 42 11.60 8.21 9.28
N LEU A 43 11.70 7.82 8.00
CA LEU A 43 10.89 6.75 7.45
C LEU A 43 11.48 5.38 7.71
N HIS A 44 10.64 4.46 8.11
CA HIS A 44 10.89 3.03 8.11
C HIS A 44 10.51 2.44 6.75
N TYR A 45 11.32 1.50 6.25
CA TYR A 45 11.01 0.75 5.04
C TYR A 45 11.60 -0.66 5.11
N ILE A 46 11.08 -1.56 4.28
CA ILE A 46 11.59 -2.92 4.10
C ILE A 46 11.95 -3.08 2.63
N ASP A 47 13.22 -3.35 2.34
CA ASP A 47 13.66 -3.75 1.01
C ASP A 47 13.54 -5.27 0.91
N HIS A 48 12.53 -5.75 0.20
CA HIS A 48 12.34 -7.17 -0.04
C HIS A 48 13.36 -7.74 -1.04
N GLY A 49 14.19 -6.89 -1.66
CA GLY A 49 15.19 -7.28 -2.64
C GLY A 49 14.61 -7.46 -4.05
N GLY A 50 15.30 -8.26 -4.84
CA GLY A 50 15.05 -8.40 -6.27
C GLY A 50 15.92 -7.46 -7.11
N GLN A 51 15.83 -7.55 -8.43
CA GLN A 51 16.59 -6.74 -9.39
C GLN A 51 15.67 -6.26 -10.52
N GLY A 52 16.02 -5.13 -11.13
CA GLY A 52 15.24 -4.54 -12.21
C GLY A 52 14.48 -3.27 -11.80
N PRO A 53 13.42 -2.89 -12.53
CA PRO A 53 12.60 -1.73 -12.21
C PRO A 53 12.08 -1.79 -10.76
N VAL A 54 11.99 -0.62 -10.12
CA VAL A 54 11.58 -0.55 -8.71
C VAL A 54 10.06 -0.56 -8.59
N VAL A 55 9.58 -1.33 -7.61
CA VAL A 55 8.18 -1.34 -7.15
C VAL A 55 8.13 -0.87 -5.70
N ILE A 56 7.34 0.16 -5.42
CA ILE A 56 7.13 0.69 -4.07
C ILE A 56 5.73 0.31 -3.59
N LEU A 57 5.65 -0.34 -2.42
CA LEU A 57 4.42 -0.77 -1.77
C LEU A 57 4.03 0.21 -0.67
N LEU A 58 2.78 0.67 -0.69
CA LEU A 58 2.21 1.60 0.29
C LEU A 58 0.99 0.98 0.99
N ALA A 59 1.07 0.85 2.31
CA ALA A 59 0.02 0.20 3.11
C ALA A 59 -1.22 1.09 3.30
N GLY A 60 -2.31 0.52 3.77
CA GLY A 60 -3.53 1.20 4.19
C GLY A 60 -3.41 1.90 5.55
N LEU A 61 -4.54 2.42 6.03
CA LEU A 61 -4.65 3.09 7.33
C LEU A 61 -4.24 2.15 8.47
N GLY A 62 -3.36 2.63 9.35
CA GLY A 62 -2.95 1.91 10.56
C GLY A 62 -1.92 0.81 10.36
N SER A 63 -1.50 0.52 9.13
CA SER A 63 -0.52 -0.52 8.82
C SER A 63 0.87 0.04 8.49
N SER A 64 1.89 -0.79 8.71
CA SER A 64 3.28 -0.54 8.36
C SER A 64 3.70 -1.33 7.11
N ALA A 65 4.97 -1.21 6.73
CA ALA A 65 5.57 -1.99 5.64
C ALA A 65 5.48 -3.51 5.88
N HIS A 66 5.45 -3.94 7.15
CA HIS A 66 5.37 -5.35 7.52
C HIS A 66 4.09 -6.06 7.07
N VAL A 67 3.02 -5.33 6.79
CA VAL A 67 1.81 -5.96 6.26
C VAL A 67 2.05 -6.66 4.91
N PHE A 68 3.15 -6.30 4.23
CA PHE A 68 3.57 -6.88 2.95
C PHE A 68 4.68 -7.94 3.07
N ASP A 69 5.06 -8.40 4.27
CA ASP A 69 6.18 -9.34 4.45
C ASP A 69 5.99 -10.67 3.72
N GLU A 70 4.74 -11.10 3.52
CA GLU A 70 4.42 -12.30 2.74
C GLU A 70 4.13 -11.99 1.27
N PHE A 71 3.63 -10.79 0.96
CA PHE A 71 3.25 -10.39 -0.39
C PHE A 71 4.42 -9.80 -1.19
N GLY A 72 5.22 -8.91 -0.58
CA GLY A 72 6.32 -8.22 -1.25
C GLY A 72 7.32 -9.17 -1.92
N PRO A 73 7.76 -10.27 -1.26
CA PRO A 73 8.65 -11.25 -1.88
C PRO A 73 8.12 -11.90 -3.16
N LEU A 74 6.81 -12.02 -3.34
CA LEU A 74 6.19 -12.60 -4.54
C LEU A 74 6.36 -11.71 -5.78
N LEU A 75 6.56 -10.41 -5.58
CA LEU A 75 6.74 -9.43 -6.66
C LEU A 75 8.19 -9.28 -7.12
N ARG A 76 9.15 -9.98 -6.51
CA ARG A 76 10.59 -9.84 -6.81
C ARG A 76 11.01 -10.37 -8.18
N GLN A 77 10.15 -11.08 -8.87
CA GLN A 77 10.44 -11.60 -10.20
C GLN A 77 10.59 -10.44 -11.19
N GLY A 78 11.83 -10.09 -11.51
CA GLY A 78 12.17 -9.01 -12.44
C GLY A 78 12.03 -7.58 -11.87
N HIS A 79 11.80 -7.44 -10.54
CA HIS A 79 11.64 -6.13 -9.89
C HIS A 79 12.41 -6.06 -8.57
N ARG A 80 12.91 -4.87 -8.20
CA ARG A 80 13.30 -4.56 -6.83
C ARG A 80 12.07 -4.04 -6.08
N VAL A 81 11.72 -4.66 -4.95
CA VAL A 81 10.49 -4.38 -4.22
C VAL A 81 10.79 -3.77 -2.87
N ILE A 82 10.22 -2.59 -2.60
CA ILE A 82 10.41 -1.83 -1.37
C ILE A 82 9.04 -1.48 -0.78
N ALA A 83 8.79 -1.87 0.47
CA ALA A 83 7.61 -1.45 1.21
C ALA A 83 7.95 -0.29 2.14
N VAL A 84 7.13 0.77 2.14
CA VAL A 84 7.38 1.98 2.93
C VAL A 84 6.31 2.16 3.99
N THR A 85 6.73 2.43 5.23
CA THR A 85 5.86 2.85 6.33
C THR A 85 5.72 4.36 6.32
N ARG A 86 4.50 4.87 6.18
CA ARG A 86 4.20 6.32 6.21
C ARG A 86 4.68 7.00 7.47
N ARG A 87 4.92 8.32 7.37
CA ARG A 87 5.08 9.19 8.55
C ARG A 87 3.96 8.98 9.56
N GLY A 88 4.30 8.92 10.82
CA GLY A 88 3.33 8.75 11.91
C GLY A 88 2.77 7.34 12.10
N TYR A 89 3.24 6.34 11.34
CA TYR A 89 2.81 4.95 11.46
C TYR A 89 3.98 4.04 11.88
N GLY A 90 3.64 2.98 12.60
CA GLY A 90 4.56 1.90 12.95
C GLY A 90 5.90 2.40 13.49
N GLN A 91 6.96 2.06 12.79
CA GLN A 91 8.34 2.40 13.16
C GLN A 91 8.84 3.72 12.51
N SER A 92 8.05 4.37 11.65
CA SER A 92 8.34 5.71 11.18
C SER A 92 8.07 6.74 12.28
N SER A 93 8.85 7.83 12.31
CA SER A 93 8.61 8.89 13.28
C SER A 93 7.38 9.71 12.94
N ASN A 94 6.89 10.46 13.93
CA ASN A 94 5.93 11.54 13.68
C ASN A 94 6.60 12.63 12.84
N ALA A 95 5.79 13.34 12.05
CA ALA A 95 6.25 14.49 11.31
C ALA A 95 6.66 15.62 12.28
N SER A 96 7.90 16.11 12.16
CA SER A 96 8.39 17.20 13.02
C SER A 96 7.63 18.51 12.81
N ASN A 97 7.06 18.72 11.62
CA ASN A 97 6.25 19.88 11.24
C ASN A 97 4.74 19.67 11.45
N GLY A 98 4.30 18.49 11.93
CA GLY A 98 2.89 18.17 12.13
C GLY A 98 2.04 18.05 10.86
N ASP A 99 2.65 18.06 9.66
CA ASP A 99 1.95 17.96 8.38
C ASP A 99 1.78 16.50 7.96
N TYR A 100 0.52 16.07 7.76
CA TYR A 100 0.11 14.74 7.31
C TYR A 100 -0.75 14.80 6.03
N SER A 101 -0.69 15.93 5.30
CA SER A 101 -1.39 16.07 4.03
C SER A 101 -0.84 15.11 2.96
N ASN A 102 -1.66 14.81 1.93
CA ASN A 102 -1.19 14.04 0.77
C ASN A 102 0.04 14.66 0.11
N GLY A 103 0.15 15.99 0.09
CA GLY A 103 1.34 16.67 -0.42
C GLY A 103 2.59 16.34 0.39
N ALA A 104 2.48 16.28 1.72
CA ALA A 104 3.59 15.91 2.59
C ALA A 104 3.96 14.41 2.45
N LEU A 105 2.98 13.53 2.31
CA LEU A 105 3.20 12.09 2.11
C LEU A 105 3.90 11.83 0.76
N VAL A 106 3.45 12.48 -0.31
CA VAL A 106 4.10 12.40 -1.63
C VAL A 106 5.50 13.00 -1.58
N GLY A 107 5.69 14.13 -0.89
CA GLY A 107 7.00 14.74 -0.69
C GLY A 107 8.01 13.81 -0.01
N ASP A 108 7.57 13.05 1.00
CA ASP A 108 8.40 12.02 1.63
C ASP A 108 8.82 10.92 0.66
N LEU A 109 7.88 10.43 -0.16
CA LEU A 109 8.18 9.39 -1.14
C LEU A 109 9.20 9.86 -2.18
N LEU A 110 9.06 11.10 -2.66
CA LEU A 110 10.00 11.68 -3.62
C LEU A 110 11.40 11.86 -3.00
N GLU A 111 11.49 12.41 -1.79
CA GLU A 111 12.74 12.56 -1.07
C GLU A 111 13.39 11.19 -0.75
N PHE A 112 12.58 10.19 -0.34
CA PHE A 112 13.02 8.82 -0.13
C PHE A 112 13.59 8.20 -1.41
N MET A 113 12.90 8.36 -2.54
CA MET A 113 13.37 7.87 -3.84
C MET A 113 14.70 8.54 -4.24
N ASP A 114 14.84 9.85 -4.00
CA ASP A 114 16.07 10.58 -4.31
C ASP A 114 17.27 10.06 -3.49
N HIS A 115 17.07 9.79 -2.19
CA HIS A 115 18.10 9.21 -1.34
C HIS A 115 18.53 7.80 -1.76
N LEU A 116 17.65 7.03 -2.38
CA LEU A 116 17.93 5.71 -2.93
C LEU A 116 18.34 5.72 -4.41
N ALA A 117 18.51 6.91 -5.01
CA ALA A 117 18.79 7.11 -6.44
C ALA A 117 17.74 6.45 -7.37
N ILE A 118 16.48 6.39 -6.92
CA ILE A 118 15.35 5.85 -7.69
C ILE A 118 14.73 6.98 -8.51
N GLN A 119 14.96 6.99 -9.82
CA GLN A 119 14.42 8.04 -10.70
C GLN A 119 12.93 7.85 -10.97
N ARG A 120 12.51 6.62 -11.23
CA ARG A 120 11.12 6.22 -11.48
C ARG A 120 10.82 4.92 -10.78
N ALA A 121 9.55 4.72 -10.38
CA ALA A 121 9.07 3.47 -9.81
C ALA A 121 7.63 3.19 -10.25
N SER A 122 7.24 1.93 -10.20
CA SER A 122 5.83 1.53 -10.13
C SER A 122 5.37 1.56 -8.68
N PHE A 123 4.15 2.01 -8.44
CA PHE A 123 3.60 2.10 -7.09
C PHE A 123 2.39 1.19 -6.95
N ILE A 124 2.35 0.43 -5.87
CA ILE A 124 1.23 -0.42 -5.50
C ILE A 124 0.70 0.08 -4.16
N GLY A 125 -0.53 0.58 -4.15
CA GLY A 125 -1.15 1.14 -2.96
C GLY A 125 -2.40 0.38 -2.52
N HIS A 126 -2.50 0.12 -1.22
CA HIS A 126 -3.68 -0.45 -0.61
C HIS A 126 -4.49 0.62 0.10
N SER A 127 -5.83 0.59 -0.07
CA SER A 127 -6.75 1.40 0.74
C SER A 127 -6.39 2.89 0.72
N LEU A 128 -6.05 3.48 1.89
CA LEU A 128 -5.69 4.89 2.06
C LEU A 128 -4.59 5.37 1.09
N ALA A 129 -3.67 4.49 0.70
CA ALA A 129 -2.60 4.82 -0.25
C ALA A 129 -3.10 5.28 -1.63
N GLY A 130 -4.36 5.00 -1.97
CA GLY A 130 -4.93 5.43 -3.25
C GLY A 130 -4.89 6.94 -3.46
N GLY A 131 -5.07 7.75 -2.40
CA GLY A 131 -4.93 9.21 -2.48
C GLY A 131 -3.50 9.65 -2.79
N GLU A 132 -2.51 8.99 -2.18
CA GLU A 132 -1.08 9.25 -2.47
C GLU A 132 -0.73 8.89 -3.91
N LEU A 133 -1.20 7.72 -4.39
CA LEU A 133 -0.98 7.28 -5.76
C LEU A 133 -1.62 8.25 -6.78
N ALA A 134 -2.85 8.68 -6.52
CA ALA A 134 -3.53 9.64 -7.38
C ALA A 134 -2.78 10.99 -7.43
N ALA A 135 -2.37 11.49 -6.25
CA ALA A 135 -1.62 12.75 -6.16
C ALA A 135 -0.24 12.65 -6.84
N LEU A 136 0.46 11.52 -6.66
CA LEU A 136 1.76 11.27 -7.27
C LEU A 136 1.62 11.16 -8.80
N GLY A 137 0.66 10.38 -9.29
CA GLY A 137 0.44 10.18 -10.72
C GLY A 137 0.03 11.46 -11.46
N ALA A 138 -0.77 12.32 -10.80
CA ALA A 138 -1.23 13.57 -11.38
C ALA A 138 -0.17 14.70 -11.35
N LYS A 139 0.66 14.76 -10.29
CA LYS A 139 1.59 15.89 -10.07
C LYS A 139 3.05 15.56 -10.41
N HIS A 140 3.43 14.29 -10.44
CA HIS A 140 4.80 13.84 -10.66
C HIS A 140 4.87 12.67 -11.66
N PRO A 141 4.25 12.80 -12.86
CA PRO A 141 4.18 11.72 -13.84
C PRO A 141 5.57 11.23 -14.28
N GLU A 142 6.59 12.09 -14.22
CA GLU A 142 7.99 11.76 -14.52
C GLU A 142 8.61 10.75 -13.53
N ARG A 143 8.05 10.65 -12.33
CA ARG A 143 8.51 9.74 -11.27
C ARG A 143 7.75 8.40 -11.25
N VAL A 144 6.65 8.30 -12.01
CA VAL A 144 5.74 7.17 -11.98
C VAL A 144 5.86 6.35 -13.27
N ASP A 145 6.11 5.05 -13.14
CA ASP A 145 6.05 4.12 -14.26
C ASP A 145 4.62 3.56 -14.41
N ARG A 146 4.11 2.92 -13.36
CA ARG A 146 2.76 2.34 -13.33
C ARG A 146 2.14 2.48 -11.95
N LEU A 147 0.80 2.46 -11.90
CA LEU A 147 0.03 2.53 -10.65
C LEU A 147 -0.85 1.29 -10.50
N VAL A 148 -0.80 0.67 -9.32
CA VAL A 148 -1.69 -0.44 -8.98
C VAL A 148 -2.44 -0.10 -7.70
N TYR A 149 -3.75 -0.14 -7.76
CA TYR A 149 -4.65 0.16 -6.65
C TYR A 149 -5.27 -1.14 -6.14
N ILE A 150 -4.97 -1.52 -4.90
CA ILE A 150 -5.58 -2.67 -4.24
C ILE A 150 -6.69 -2.15 -3.34
N ASP A 151 -7.94 -2.22 -3.80
CA ASP A 151 -9.11 -1.65 -3.14
C ASP A 151 -8.89 -0.20 -2.68
N ALA A 152 -8.33 0.61 -3.59
CA ALA A 152 -7.75 1.91 -3.29
C ALA A 152 -8.10 3.03 -4.30
N ALA A 153 -8.64 2.70 -5.48
CA ALA A 153 -8.93 3.69 -6.53
C ALA A 153 -10.27 4.39 -6.24
N TYR A 154 -10.29 5.20 -5.19
CA TYR A 154 -11.46 5.94 -4.72
C TYR A 154 -11.17 7.44 -4.63
N ASP A 155 -12.09 8.27 -5.13
CA ASP A 155 -12.17 9.67 -4.72
C ASP A 155 -12.82 9.72 -3.33
N ARG A 156 -12.07 10.22 -2.36
CA ARG A 156 -12.50 10.24 -0.96
C ARG A 156 -13.11 11.56 -0.53
N SER A 157 -13.30 12.50 -1.44
CA SER A 157 -13.87 13.80 -1.12
C SER A 157 -15.29 13.73 -0.55
N ASP A 158 -16.02 12.65 -0.82
CA ASP A 158 -17.37 12.38 -0.29
C ASP A 158 -17.42 11.35 0.87
N VAL A 159 -16.27 10.81 1.30
CA VAL A 159 -16.17 9.87 2.42
C VAL A 159 -16.79 10.40 3.73
N PRO A 160 -16.76 11.70 4.07
CA PRO A 160 -17.47 12.18 5.25
C PRO A 160 -18.93 11.76 5.32
N SER A 161 -19.65 11.80 4.20
CA SER A 161 -21.05 11.36 4.13
C SER A 161 -21.20 9.85 4.37
N LEU A 162 -20.26 9.06 3.83
CA LEU A 162 -20.23 7.62 4.01
C LEU A 162 -19.92 7.25 5.48
N MET A 163 -18.96 7.95 6.09
CA MET A 163 -18.60 7.74 7.51
C MET A 163 -19.71 8.14 8.47
N ALA A 164 -20.48 9.18 8.15
CA ALA A 164 -21.63 9.60 8.97
C ALA A 164 -22.75 8.54 9.00
N ALA A 165 -22.85 7.71 7.95
CA ALA A 165 -23.81 6.61 7.88
C ALA A 165 -23.27 5.28 8.43
N LEU A 166 -21.98 5.22 8.81
CA LEU A 166 -21.35 3.99 9.32
C LEU A 166 -21.95 3.62 10.67
N PRO A 167 -22.50 2.39 10.83
CA PRO A 167 -23.02 1.97 12.13
C PRO A 167 -21.90 1.78 13.16
N PRO A 168 -22.20 1.88 14.45
CA PRO A 168 -21.23 1.59 15.50
C PRO A 168 -20.65 0.19 15.33
N SER A 169 -19.33 0.10 15.22
CA SER A 169 -18.64 -1.20 15.15
C SER A 169 -18.36 -1.76 16.54
N ALA A 170 -18.27 -3.09 16.64
CA ALA A 170 -17.78 -3.72 17.84
C ALA A 170 -16.31 -3.35 18.08
N SER A 171 -15.97 -3.02 19.31
CA SER A 171 -14.58 -2.80 19.73
C SER A 171 -13.93 -4.12 20.11
N PRO A 172 -12.60 -4.24 20.00
CA PRO A 172 -11.88 -5.39 20.54
C PRO A 172 -12.19 -5.59 22.02
N SER A 173 -12.36 -6.84 22.44
CA SER A 173 -12.62 -7.17 23.85
C SER A 173 -11.43 -6.77 24.74
N PRO A 174 -11.62 -6.60 26.06
CA PRO A 174 -10.50 -6.38 26.97
C PRO A 174 -9.42 -7.47 26.90
N THR A 175 -9.83 -8.72 26.64
CA THR A 175 -8.91 -9.85 26.45
C THR A 175 -8.08 -9.67 25.17
N ALA A 176 -8.71 -9.26 24.08
CA ALA A 176 -7.99 -8.96 22.82
C ALA A 176 -6.99 -7.80 22.98
N LEU A 177 -7.31 -6.82 23.81
CA LEU A 177 -6.46 -5.66 24.10
C LEU A 177 -5.41 -5.91 25.19
N ALA A 178 -5.36 -7.08 25.81
CA ALA A 178 -4.49 -7.35 26.96
C ALA A 178 -2.99 -7.34 26.58
N THR A 179 -2.63 -7.92 25.43
CA THR A 179 -1.25 -8.02 24.95
C THR A 179 -1.17 -7.77 23.47
N VAL A 180 0.03 -7.43 22.96
CA VAL A 180 0.29 -7.32 21.52
C VAL A 180 -0.04 -8.63 20.81
N ALA A 181 0.26 -9.78 21.41
CA ALA A 181 -0.03 -11.10 20.83
C ALA A 181 -1.54 -11.38 20.74
N SER A 182 -2.31 -11.11 21.81
CA SER A 182 -3.77 -11.28 21.78
C SER A 182 -4.45 -10.32 20.80
N PHE A 183 -3.92 -9.11 20.65
CA PHE A 183 -4.41 -8.16 19.64
C PHE A 183 -4.10 -8.63 18.21
N ALA A 184 -2.92 -9.23 17.97
CA ALA A 184 -2.58 -9.80 16.67
C ALA A 184 -3.50 -10.99 16.31
N GLU A 185 -3.81 -11.84 17.28
CA GLU A 185 -4.78 -12.93 17.09
C GLU A 185 -6.17 -12.39 16.73
N TRP A 186 -6.67 -11.42 17.51
CA TRP A 186 -7.94 -10.76 17.22
C TRP A 186 -7.94 -10.11 15.83
N ARG A 187 -6.84 -9.43 15.45
CA ARG A 187 -6.72 -8.79 14.14
C ARG A 187 -6.81 -9.79 13.00
N GLN A 188 -6.17 -10.95 13.13
CA GLN A 188 -6.26 -12.04 12.15
C GLN A 188 -7.70 -12.57 12.02
N GLN A 189 -8.41 -12.75 13.14
CA GLN A 189 -9.81 -13.17 13.16
C GLN A 189 -10.71 -12.12 12.50
N ALA A 190 -10.53 -10.85 12.83
CA ALA A 190 -11.29 -9.74 12.26
C ALA A 190 -11.06 -9.58 10.74
N LEU A 191 -9.88 -9.93 10.25
CA LEU A 191 -9.55 -9.92 8.82
C LEU A 191 -9.97 -11.22 8.11
N GLY A 192 -10.30 -12.27 8.86
CA GLY A 192 -10.60 -13.59 8.31
C GLY A 192 -9.38 -14.28 7.66
N VAL A 193 -8.16 -13.94 8.10
CA VAL A 193 -6.90 -14.50 7.55
C VAL A 193 -5.95 -14.94 8.66
N ARG A 194 -5.13 -15.95 8.36
CA ARG A 194 -3.98 -16.36 9.18
C ARG A 194 -2.71 -15.97 8.44
N SER A 195 -1.98 -14.96 8.94
CA SER A 195 -0.84 -14.38 8.25
C SER A 195 0.23 -13.93 9.24
N LYS A 196 1.48 -14.32 8.98
CA LYS A 196 2.65 -13.86 9.75
C LYS A 196 2.88 -12.35 9.53
N ALA A 197 2.54 -11.84 8.34
CA ALA A 197 2.63 -10.42 8.02
C ALA A 197 1.69 -9.59 8.91
N VAL A 198 0.47 -10.07 9.21
CA VAL A 198 -0.43 -9.40 10.17
C VAL A 198 0.17 -9.38 11.57
N VAL A 199 0.80 -10.48 12.01
CA VAL A 199 1.46 -10.53 13.33
C VAL A 199 2.64 -9.54 13.39
N ALA A 200 3.47 -9.51 12.34
CA ALA A 200 4.60 -8.59 12.23
C ALA A 200 4.12 -7.11 12.17
N ASP A 201 3.09 -6.83 11.39
CA ASP A 201 2.51 -5.49 11.28
C ASP A 201 1.93 -5.00 12.63
N VAL A 202 1.22 -5.86 13.35
CA VAL A 202 0.73 -5.53 14.70
C VAL A 202 1.91 -5.28 15.66
N ALA A 203 2.96 -6.10 15.64
CA ALA A 203 4.15 -5.89 16.47
C ALA A 203 4.87 -4.58 16.13
N ALA A 204 4.87 -4.18 14.86
CA ALA A 204 5.47 -2.93 14.39
C ALA A 204 4.62 -1.69 14.72
N THR A 205 3.29 -1.81 14.73
CA THR A 205 2.36 -0.68 14.89
C THR A 205 1.86 -0.50 16.32
N MET A 206 1.83 -1.57 17.12
CA MET A 206 1.30 -1.59 18.49
C MET A 206 2.40 -1.81 19.51
N GLN A 207 2.19 -1.33 20.73
CA GLN A 207 3.07 -1.53 21.88
C GLN A 207 2.27 -1.85 23.13
N GLN A 208 2.91 -2.52 24.09
CA GLN A 208 2.32 -2.76 25.39
C GLN A 208 2.27 -1.44 26.19
N GLY A 209 1.07 -1.02 26.52
CA GLY A 209 0.84 0.09 27.45
C GLY A 209 0.59 -0.41 28.89
N PRO A 210 0.39 0.51 29.85
CA PRO A 210 0.21 0.15 31.26
C PRO A 210 -1.03 -0.71 31.56
N LYS A 211 -2.10 -0.56 30.78
CA LYS A 211 -3.37 -1.28 30.99
C LYS A 211 -3.78 -2.15 29.80
N SER A 212 -3.39 -1.76 28.59
CA SER A 212 -3.75 -2.43 27.34
C SER A 212 -2.74 -2.08 26.26
N VAL A 213 -2.82 -2.76 25.12
CA VAL A 213 -2.06 -2.38 23.94
C VAL A 213 -2.48 -1.00 23.45
N ALA A 214 -1.53 -0.27 22.90
CA ALA A 214 -1.73 1.05 22.30
C ALA A 214 -0.91 1.20 21.01
N PRO A 215 -1.30 2.06 20.08
CA PRO A 215 -0.46 2.40 18.94
C PRO A 215 0.90 2.95 19.38
N ARG A 216 1.97 2.59 18.65
CA ARG A 216 3.33 3.14 18.89
C ARG A 216 3.39 4.62 18.61
N THR A 217 2.71 5.06 17.56
CA THR A 217 2.50 6.45 17.19
C THR A 217 1.07 6.84 17.55
N GLY A 218 0.88 7.98 18.20
CA GLY A 218 -0.43 8.36 18.74
C GLY A 218 -1.53 8.46 17.67
N GLN A 219 -2.76 8.14 18.07
CA GLN A 219 -3.94 8.15 17.19
C GLN A 219 -4.21 9.48 16.45
N LYS A 220 -3.66 10.60 16.93
CA LYS A 220 -3.78 11.92 16.28
C LYS A 220 -3.26 11.92 14.85
N THR A 221 -2.24 11.09 14.56
CA THR A 221 -1.62 11.01 13.24
C THR A 221 -2.47 10.27 12.21
N ALA A 222 -3.13 9.17 12.62
CA ALA A 222 -4.03 8.43 11.74
C ALA A 222 -5.24 9.28 11.33
N GLY A 223 -5.84 10.01 12.29
CA GLY A 223 -6.95 10.93 12.00
C GLY A 223 -6.54 12.11 11.11
N ALA A 224 -5.33 12.65 11.31
CA ALA A 224 -4.83 13.75 10.48
C ALA A 224 -4.53 13.29 9.04
N ALA A 225 -3.94 12.11 8.86
CA ALA A 225 -3.70 11.54 7.54
C ALA A 225 -5.01 11.26 6.79
N LEU A 226 -6.00 10.72 7.48
CA LEU A 226 -7.32 10.48 6.91
C LEU A 226 -8.00 11.81 6.51
N ALA A 227 -7.93 12.84 7.35
CA ALA A 227 -8.48 14.15 7.05
C ALA A 227 -7.78 14.82 5.86
N GLY A 228 -6.46 14.67 5.74
CA GLY A 228 -5.69 15.17 4.59
C GLY A 228 -6.04 14.48 3.27
N ASP A 229 -6.28 13.17 3.31
CA ASP A 229 -6.69 12.38 2.14
C ASP A 229 -8.12 12.72 1.69
N ILE A 230 -9.04 12.87 2.64
CA ILE A 230 -10.44 13.22 2.38
C ILE A 230 -10.60 14.62 1.74
N ALA A 231 -9.71 15.55 2.06
CA ALA A 231 -9.78 16.91 1.54
C ALA A 231 -9.38 17.03 0.05
N ALA A 232 -8.71 16.05 -0.50
CA ALA A 232 -8.17 16.10 -1.86
C ALA A 232 -9.01 15.24 -2.82
N LYS A 233 -9.70 15.90 -3.75
CA LYS A 233 -10.38 15.21 -4.85
C LYS A 233 -9.37 14.49 -5.74
N ALA A 234 -9.62 13.22 -6.06
CA ALA A 234 -8.80 12.50 -7.02
C ALA A 234 -9.01 13.09 -8.43
N ARG A 235 -7.90 13.40 -9.09
CA ARG A 235 -7.89 13.95 -10.45
C ARG A 235 -7.44 12.87 -11.42
N TRP A 236 -8.34 11.93 -11.68
CA TRP A 236 -8.06 10.77 -12.55
C TRP A 236 -7.69 11.20 -13.97
N GLU A 237 -8.22 12.30 -14.45
CA GLU A 237 -7.97 12.88 -15.77
C GLU A 237 -6.51 13.32 -15.95
N ASP A 238 -5.82 13.67 -14.87
CA ASP A 238 -4.43 14.15 -14.92
C ASP A 238 -3.41 13.01 -14.86
N ILE A 239 -3.85 11.77 -14.61
CA ILE A 239 -2.94 10.63 -14.46
C ILE A 239 -2.67 9.99 -15.82
N ALA A 240 -1.49 10.22 -16.38
CA ALA A 240 -1.05 9.61 -17.65
C ALA A 240 -0.51 8.19 -17.48
N ALA A 241 0.03 7.84 -16.30
CA ALA A 241 0.62 6.54 -16.04
C ALA A 241 -0.40 5.40 -16.18
N PRO A 242 -0.05 4.27 -16.82
CA PRO A 242 -0.89 3.08 -16.84
C PRO A 242 -1.30 2.67 -15.43
N SER A 243 -2.58 2.33 -15.25
CA SER A 243 -3.11 2.03 -13.93
C SER A 243 -4.02 0.80 -13.94
N LEU A 244 -3.84 -0.04 -12.93
CA LEU A 244 -4.65 -1.22 -12.66
C LEU A 244 -5.30 -1.09 -11.29
N ALA A 245 -6.63 -1.24 -11.22
CA ALA A 245 -7.37 -1.20 -9.97
C ALA A 245 -8.07 -2.53 -9.71
N PHE A 246 -7.83 -3.11 -8.54
CA PHE A 246 -8.59 -4.23 -8.02
C PHE A 246 -9.63 -3.71 -7.04
N TYR A 247 -10.90 -4.03 -7.28
CA TYR A 247 -12.00 -3.71 -6.39
C TYR A 247 -12.52 -4.99 -5.73
N THR A 248 -12.72 -4.95 -4.44
CA THR A 248 -13.19 -6.10 -3.68
C THR A 248 -14.71 -6.08 -3.50
N SER A 249 -15.33 -7.24 -3.52
CA SER A 249 -16.78 -7.37 -3.34
C SER A 249 -17.11 -8.53 -2.41
N LYS A 250 -16.59 -8.48 -1.19
CA LYS A 250 -16.91 -9.49 -0.18
C LYS A 250 -18.35 -9.34 0.29
N ASP A 251 -18.96 -10.48 0.63
CA ASP A 251 -20.15 -10.47 1.45
C ASP A 251 -19.82 -9.80 2.79
N VAL A 252 -20.51 -8.71 3.04
CA VAL A 252 -20.19 -7.77 4.10
C VAL A 252 -20.37 -8.37 5.49
N ALA A 253 -21.24 -9.36 5.63
CA ALA A 253 -21.43 -10.07 6.87
C ALA A 253 -20.13 -10.70 7.44
N GLU A 254 -19.17 -10.99 6.56
CA GLU A 254 -17.88 -11.55 6.94
C GLU A 254 -16.82 -10.50 7.34
N GLN A 255 -17.10 -9.23 7.14
CA GLN A 255 -16.18 -8.12 7.50
C GLN A 255 -16.47 -7.53 8.89
N VAL A 256 -17.46 -8.06 9.59
CA VAL A 256 -17.85 -7.57 10.91
C VAL A 256 -17.02 -8.30 11.97
N PRO A 257 -16.48 -7.57 12.98
CA PRO A 257 -15.70 -8.20 14.06
C PRO A 257 -16.43 -9.40 14.72
N PRO A 258 -15.68 -10.41 15.18
CA PRO A 258 -16.28 -11.60 15.80
C PRO A 258 -17.22 -11.30 16.98
N GLU A 259 -16.91 -10.25 17.73
CA GLU A 259 -17.67 -9.82 18.93
C GLU A 259 -18.97 -9.07 18.60
N ALA A 260 -19.21 -8.76 17.33
CA ALA A 260 -20.42 -8.02 16.94
C ALA A 260 -21.69 -8.79 17.25
N SER A 261 -22.69 -8.11 17.84
CA SER A 261 -24.02 -8.68 18.02
C SER A 261 -24.72 -8.93 16.68
N ALA A 262 -25.81 -9.68 16.70
CA ALA A 262 -26.63 -9.90 15.52
C ALA A 262 -27.17 -8.59 14.93
N GLU A 263 -27.57 -7.66 15.78
CA GLU A 263 -28.05 -6.34 15.37
C GLU A 263 -26.94 -5.51 14.73
N GLN A 264 -25.73 -5.52 15.29
CA GLN A 264 -24.57 -4.83 14.72
C GLN A 264 -24.19 -5.40 13.35
N ARG A 265 -24.24 -6.73 13.20
CA ARG A 265 -24.03 -7.39 11.89
C ARG A 265 -25.07 -6.95 10.89
N GLN A 266 -26.36 -6.97 11.26
CA GLN A 266 -27.43 -6.58 10.37
C GLN A 266 -27.32 -5.10 9.98
N ALA A 267 -27.03 -4.21 10.94
CA ALA A 267 -26.82 -2.79 10.65
C ALA A 267 -25.67 -2.55 9.68
N PHE A 268 -24.57 -3.32 9.79
CA PHE A 268 -23.45 -3.22 8.88
C PHE A 268 -23.77 -3.78 7.49
N ILE A 269 -24.52 -4.87 7.39
CA ILE A 269 -25.03 -5.41 6.12
C ILE A 269 -25.91 -4.36 5.43
N ASP A 270 -26.87 -3.77 6.15
CA ASP A 270 -27.76 -2.74 5.63
C ASP A 270 -26.98 -1.51 5.13
N TYR A 271 -26.00 -1.04 5.90
CA TYR A 271 -25.11 0.05 5.50
C TYR A 271 -24.36 -0.30 4.20
N SER A 272 -23.82 -1.49 4.12
CA SER A 272 -23.06 -1.89 2.94
C SER A 272 -23.90 -1.99 1.68
N VAL A 273 -25.10 -2.55 1.80
CA VAL A 273 -26.02 -2.64 0.65
C VAL A 273 -26.53 -1.26 0.22
N ARG A 274 -26.86 -0.39 1.19
CA ARG A 274 -27.51 0.89 0.91
C ARG A 274 -26.57 2.06 0.66
N ALA A 275 -25.34 2.02 1.21
CA ALA A 275 -24.39 3.11 1.13
C ALA A 275 -23.04 2.71 0.52
N LEU A 276 -22.34 1.75 1.12
CA LEU A 276 -20.97 1.42 0.75
C LEU A 276 -20.87 0.86 -0.67
N ARG A 277 -21.63 -0.18 -1.00
CA ARG A 277 -21.59 -0.82 -2.33
C ARG A 277 -21.99 0.12 -3.47
N PRO A 278 -23.08 0.90 -3.40
CA PRO A 278 -23.40 1.90 -4.41
C PRO A 278 -22.31 2.97 -4.55
N TRP A 279 -21.69 3.39 -3.45
CA TRP A 279 -20.57 4.32 -3.48
C TRP A 279 -19.37 3.71 -4.23
N MET A 280 -18.95 2.49 -3.89
CA MET A 280 -17.84 1.79 -4.56
C MET A 280 -18.08 1.65 -6.07
N LEU A 281 -19.29 1.29 -6.49
CA LEU A 281 -19.63 1.17 -7.92
C LEU A 281 -19.55 2.51 -8.66
N ARG A 282 -20.00 3.60 -8.04
CA ARG A 282 -19.82 4.95 -8.63
C ARG A 282 -18.34 5.30 -8.75
N GLN A 283 -17.54 5.04 -7.73
CA GLN A 283 -16.09 5.30 -7.73
C GLN A 283 -15.38 4.51 -8.82
N GLN A 284 -15.73 3.24 -9.00
CA GLN A 284 -15.18 2.41 -10.07
C GLN A 284 -15.54 2.97 -11.46
N ALA A 285 -16.81 3.38 -11.67
CA ALA A 285 -17.24 3.97 -12.91
C ALA A 285 -16.53 5.31 -13.18
N GLU A 286 -16.36 6.14 -12.15
CA GLU A 286 -15.64 7.41 -12.26
C GLU A 286 -14.16 7.18 -12.60
N PHE A 287 -13.47 6.28 -11.91
CA PHE A 287 -12.09 5.91 -12.24
C PHE A 287 -11.95 5.49 -13.69
N LEU A 288 -12.83 4.62 -14.20
CA LEU A 288 -12.79 4.14 -15.58
C LEU A 288 -13.14 5.22 -16.61
N SER A 289 -14.07 6.11 -16.30
CA SER A 289 -14.53 7.15 -17.26
C SER A 289 -13.51 8.26 -17.47
N HIS A 290 -12.70 8.60 -16.47
CA HIS A 290 -11.72 9.69 -16.52
C HIS A 290 -10.29 9.23 -16.79
N ARG A 291 -10.02 7.92 -16.78
CA ARG A 291 -8.68 7.38 -17.00
C ARG A 291 -8.37 7.16 -18.47
N GLN A 292 -7.26 7.76 -18.95
CA GLN A 292 -6.78 7.56 -20.32
C GLN A 292 -6.20 6.15 -20.54
N CYS A 293 -5.63 5.55 -19.50
CA CYS A 293 -4.99 4.23 -19.53
C CYS A 293 -5.23 3.49 -18.21
N GLY A 294 -6.42 2.96 -18.02
CA GLY A 294 -6.81 2.30 -16.79
C GLY A 294 -7.67 1.06 -17.01
N THR A 295 -7.37 0.05 -16.22
CA THR A 295 -8.14 -1.19 -16.15
C THR A 295 -8.64 -1.38 -14.72
N ALA A 296 -9.87 -1.85 -14.56
CA ALA A 296 -10.44 -2.22 -13.28
C ALA A 296 -10.86 -3.69 -13.30
N VAL A 297 -10.53 -4.39 -12.22
CA VAL A 297 -10.89 -5.79 -12.00
C VAL A 297 -11.71 -5.87 -10.72
N GLU A 298 -12.96 -6.31 -10.81
CA GLU A 298 -13.73 -6.67 -9.63
C GLU A 298 -13.39 -8.09 -9.22
N VAL A 299 -13.00 -8.28 -7.95
CA VAL A 299 -12.65 -9.57 -7.38
C VAL A 299 -13.78 -10.04 -6.47
N PRO A 300 -14.66 -10.93 -6.96
CA PRO A 300 -15.82 -11.36 -6.18
C PRO A 300 -15.41 -12.18 -4.97
N ARG A 301 -16.19 -12.06 -3.89
CA ARG A 301 -15.99 -12.77 -2.62
C ARG A 301 -14.56 -12.61 -2.06
N SER A 302 -14.07 -11.37 -2.08
CA SER A 302 -12.74 -11.01 -1.57
C SER A 302 -12.84 -9.94 -0.49
N THR A 303 -11.88 -9.94 0.43
CA THR A 303 -11.80 -8.93 1.49
C THR A 303 -11.07 -7.68 1.03
N HIS A 304 -11.22 -6.59 1.79
CA HIS A 304 -10.43 -5.37 1.64
C HIS A 304 -8.91 -5.61 1.61
N HIS A 305 -8.44 -6.71 2.24
CA HIS A 305 -7.03 -7.08 2.30
C HIS A 305 -6.69 -8.19 1.31
N LEU A 306 -7.01 -8.00 0.03
CA LEU A 306 -6.84 -8.99 -1.05
C LEU A 306 -5.42 -9.58 -1.10
N PHE A 307 -4.39 -8.79 -0.83
CA PHE A 307 -2.98 -9.23 -0.81
C PHE A 307 -2.65 -10.18 0.37
N LEU A 308 -3.47 -10.21 1.42
CA LEU A 308 -3.38 -11.21 2.50
C LEU A 308 -4.21 -12.45 2.20
N GLU A 309 -5.34 -12.27 1.53
CA GLU A 309 -6.29 -13.34 1.22
C GLU A 309 -5.84 -14.20 0.04
N ARG A 310 -5.37 -13.56 -1.03
CA ARG A 310 -5.00 -14.20 -2.32
C ARG A 310 -3.65 -13.71 -2.83
N PRO A 311 -2.58 -13.80 -2.03
CA PRO A 311 -1.30 -13.16 -2.35
C PRO A 311 -0.69 -13.63 -3.66
N ALA A 312 -0.70 -14.95 -3.93
CA ALA A 312 -0.10 -15.50 -5.15
C ALA A 312 -0.84 -15.08 -6.42
N TRP A 313 -2.17 -15.19 -6.42
CA TRP A 313 -3.01 -14.77 -7.52
C TRP A 313 -2.86 -13.27 -7.81
N LEU A 314 -2.89 -12.44 -6.78
CA LEU A 314 -2.74 -10.99 -6.93
C LEU A 314 -1.36 -10.62 -7.47
N ALA A 315 -0.30 -11.26 -6.96
CA ALA A 315 1.06 -11.04 -7.43
C ALA A 315 1.23 -11.41 -8.91
N GLU A 316 0.69 -12.55 -9.35
CA GLU A 316 0.71 -12.97 -10.75
C GLU A 316 0.06 -11.94 -11.68
N ASN A 317 -1.13 -11.46 -11.34
CA ASN A 317 -1.83 -10.44 -12.15
C ASN A 317 -1.08 -9.10 -12.17
N ILE A 318 -0.52 -8.68 -11.04
CA ILE A 318 0.29 -7.46 -10.97
C ILE A 318 1.56 -7.61 -11.82
N LEU A 319 2.28 -8.72 -11.71
CA LEU A 319 3.49 -8.96 -12.50
C LEU A 319 3.18 -8.98 -14.00
N ALA A 320 2.07 -9.60 -14.40
CA ALA A 320 1.61 -9.57 -15.79
C ALA A 320 1.35 -8.14 -16.29
N PHE A 321 0.70 -7.31 -15.46
CA PHE A 321 0.49 -5.90 -15.75
C PHE A 321 1.81 -5.11 -15.83
N LEU A 322 2.72 -5.33 -14.88
CA LEU A 322 4.02 -4.64 -14.85
C LEU A 322 4.90 -5.01 -16.03
N ALA A 323 4.81 -6.23 -16.56
CA ALA A 323 5.56 -6.71 -17.70
C ALA A 323 4.92 -6.36 -19.07
N SER A 324 3.65 -5.93 -19.10
CA SER A 324 2.91 -5.72 -20.35
C SER A 324 3.53 -4.57 -21.17
N PRO A 325 3.85 -4.77 -22.45
CA PRO A 325 4.27 -3.70 -23.35
C PRO A 325 3.11 -2.77 -23.74
N THR A 326 1.86 -3.23 -23.61
CA THR A 326 0.63 -2.48 -23.93
C THR A 326 -0.33 -2.45 -22.74
N PRO A 327 0.08 -1.88 -21.58
CA PRO A 327 -0.69 -1.98 -20.35
C PRO A 327 -2.08 -1.33 -20.42
N CYS A 328 -2.28 -0.39 -21.36
CA CYS A 328 -3.58 0.28 -21.57
C CYS A 328 -4.58 -0.61 -22.34
N GLN A 329 -4.13 -1.68 -22.95
CA GLN A 329 -4.95 -2.61 -23.74
C GLN A 329 -5.09 -3.97 -23.04
N SER A 330 -4.48 -4.15 -21.87
CA SER A 330 -4.56 -5.39 -21.12
C SER A 330 -5.98 -5.64 -20.67
N VAL A 331 -6.67 -6.56 -21.32
CA VAL A 331 -7.94 -7.09 -20.84
C VAL A 331 -7.59 -8.14 -19.79
N PHE A 332 -7.66 -7.77 -18.52
CA PHE A 332 -7.68 -8.76 -17.46
C PHE A 332 -9.06 -9.40 -17.47
N GLU A 333 -9.16 -10.64 -17.89
CA GLU A 333 -10.40 -11.39 -17.79
C GLU A 333 -10.80 -11.46 -16.31
N ALA A 334 -12.02 -11.03 -16.03
CA ALA A 334 -12.61 -11.18 -14.70
C ALA A 334 -12.45 -12.65 -14.30
N VAL A 335 -11.74 -12.89 -13.21
CA VAL A 335 -11.51 -14.25 -12.73
C VAL A 335 -12.85 -14.90 -12.47
N GLY A 336 -13.13 -15.95 -13.21
CA GLY A 336 -14.29 -16.80 -12.96
C GLY A 336 -14.28 -17.29 -11.50
N PRO A 337 -15.42 -17.74 -10.98
CA PRO A 337 -15.53 -18.14 -9.58
C PRO A 337 -14.46 -19.20 -9.28
N VAL A 338 -13.57 -18.89 -8.37
CA VAL A 338 -12.63 -19.86 -7.81
C VAL A 338 -13.47 -20.92 -7.10
N ARG A 339 -13.39 -22.16 -7.59
CA ARG A 339 -14.07 -23.33 -7.03
C ARG A 339 -13.54 -23.66 -5.65
#